data_6b2b9cea6bb42676324b00a5045eb735
#
_entry.id   6b2b9cea6bb42676324b00a5045eb735
#
_cell.length_a   1.000
_cell.length_b   1.000
_cell.length_c   1.000
_cell.angle_alpha   90.00
_cell.angle_beta   90.00
_cell.angle_gamma   90.00
#
_symmetry.space_group_name_H-M   'P 1'
#
loop_
_entity.id
_entity.type
_entity.pdbx_description
1 polymer ?
#
loop_
_entity_poly.entity_id
_entity_poly.type
_entity_poly.pdbx_seq_one_letter_code
_entity_poly.pdbx_strand_id
1 'polypeptide(L)'
;MGIKGNDSRIDNIEFAVSDIARSKDFYGTVFDWRFTDYGPSYCEFTYGRLTGGFTLGEVQPNGGPLVILYADNLEQIQKRLEQAGAKIVIPIFAFPGGRRFHFTDPDGYQLAVWSNN
;
A
#
# COMPACT_ATOMS: atom_id res chain seq x y z
N MET A 1 -10.09 -5.40 -16.20
CA MET A 1 -8.88 -5.10 -16.97
C MET A 1 -9.28 -4.52 -18.29
N GLY A 2 -8.56 -3.69 -18.88
CA GLY A 2 -8.88 -3.19 -20.19
C GLY A 2 -9.40 -1.78 -20.23
N ILE A 3 -9.44 -1.08 -19.10
CA ILE A 3 -9.69 0.35 -19.11
C ILE A 3 -8.44 1.03 -19.61
N LYS A 4 -8.60 1.83 -20.66
CA LYS A 4 -7.50 2.54 -21.28
C LYS A 4 -6.91 3.56 -20.31
N GLY A 5 -5.58 3.55 -20.15
CA GLY A 5 -4.87 4.56 -19.39
C GLY A 5 -4.52 5.80 -20.21
N ASN A 6 -3.71 6.66 -19.63
CA ASN A 6 -3.18 7.86 -20.28
C ASN A 6 -1.71 7.66 -20.63
N ASP A 7 -1.31 8.09 -21.81
CA ASP A 7 0.06 7.91 -22.28
C ASP A 7 1.06 8.47 -21.26
N SER A 8 2.10 7.70 -20.99
CA SER A 8 3.27 8.11 -20.19
C SER A 8 2.97 8.42 -18.73
N ARG A 9 1.80 8.08 -18.22
CA ARG A 9 1.44 8.21 -16.80
C ARG A 9 1.63 6.87 -16.10
N ILE A 10 1.92 6.91 -14.82
CA ILE A 10 1.92 5.68 -14.02
C ILE A 10 0.49 5.15 -13.99
N ASP A 11 0.31 3.90 -14.43
CA ASP A 11 -1.02 3.31 -14.60
C ASP A 11 -1.31 2.24 -13.56
N ASN A 12 -0.28 1.52 -13.11
CA ASN A 12 -0.45 0.36 -12.25
C ASN A 12 0.79 0.19 -11.38
N ILE A 13 0.60 -0.27 -10.15
CA ILE A 13 1.69 -0.69 -9.26
C ILE A 13 1.42 -2.12 -8.84
N GLU A 14 2.41 -2.99 -8.99
CA GLU A 14 2.25 -4.41 -8.69
C GLU A 14 3.23 -4.84 -7.61
N PHE A 15 2.70 -5.54 -6.59
CA PHE A 15 3.50 -6.13 -5.53
C PHE A 15 3.53 -7.65 -5.70
N ALA A 16 4.71 -8.25 -5.62
CA ALA A 16 4.82 -9.68 -5.42
C ALA A 16 4.56 -9.98 -3.95
N VAL A 17 3.61 -10.85 -3.66
CA VAL A 17 3.20 -11.15 -2.29
C VAL A 17 3.26 -12.66 -2.05
N SER A 18 3.47 -13.04 -0.79
CA SER A 18 3.53 -14.45 -0.42
C SER A 18 2.16 -15.04 -0.10
N ASP A 19 1.17 -14.20 0.21
CA ASP A 19 -0.18 -14.63 0.60
C ASP A 19 -1.16 -13.53 0.23
N ILE A 20 -1.90 -13.75 -0.87
CA ILE A 20 -2.84 -12.74 -1.39
C ILE A 20 -3.96 -12.45 -0.39
N ALA A 21 -4.51 -13.49 0.26
CA ALA A 21 -5.58 -13.28 1.24
C ALA A 21 -5.13 -12.40 2.40
N ARG A 22 -3.90 -12.60 2.87
CA ARG A 22 -3.34 -11.79 3.94
C ARG A 22 -3.14 -10.34 3.52
N SER A 23 -2.63 -10.13 2.31
CA SER A 23 -2.44 -8.77 1.77
C SER A 23 -3.76 -8.05 1.58
N LYS A 24 -4.79 -8.74 1.05
CA LYS A 24 -6.13 -8.18 0.91
C LYS A 24 -6.71 -7.78 2.26
N ASP A 25 -6.58 -8.64 3.26
CA ASP A 25 -7.09 -8.35 4.59
C ASP A 25 -6.40 -7.12 5.19
N PHE A 26 -5.09 -7.06 5.07
CA PHE A 26 -4.32 -5.95 5.61
C PHE A 26 -4.71 -4.61 4.96
N TYR A 27 -4.60 -4.52 3.64
CA TYR A 27 -4.85 -3.26 2.93
C TYR A 27 -6.33 -2.91 2.90
N GLY A 28 -7.21 -3.90 2.85
CA GLY A 28 -8.65 -3.65 2.91
C GLY A 28 -9.10 -3.14 4.27
N THR A 29 -8.56 -3.71 5.34
CA THR A 29 -8.93 -3.33 6.71
C THR A 29 -8.40 -1.94 7.08
N VAL A 30 -7.15 -1.66 6.74
CA VAL A 30 -6.51 -0.40 7.16
C VAL A 30 -6.87 0.76 6.24
N PHE A 31 -6.86 0.52 4.91
CA PHE A 31 -6.97 1.59 3.90
C PHE A 31 -8.25 1.56 3.08
N ASP A 32 -9.14 0.62 3.35
CA ASP A 32 -10.40 0.46 2.60
C ASP A 32 -10.19 0.19 1.10
N TRP A 33 -9.09 -0.42 0.73
CA TRP A 33 -8.89 -0.82 -0.66
C TRP A 33 -9.90 -1.91 -1.03
N ARG A 34 -10.33 -1.90 -2.27
CA ARG A 34 -11.24 -2.92 -2.83
C ARG A 34 -10.49 -3.81 -3.78
N PHE A 35 -10.95 -5.06 -3.91
CA PHE A 35 -10.22 -6.08 -4.65
C PHE A 35 -11.11 -6.80 -5.63
N THR A 36 -10.50 -7.19 -6.76
CA THR A 36 -11.11 -8.05 -7.77
C THR A 36 -10.15 -9.19 -8.02
N ASP A 37 -10.61 -10.42 -7.80
CA ASP A 37 -9.77 -11.60 -8.00
C ASP A 37 -9.77 -12.04 -9.46
N TYR A 38 -8.59 -12.37 -9.96
CA TYR A 38 -8.40 -12.95 -11.29
C TYR A 38 -7.65 -14.27 -11.13
N GLY A 39 -8.37 -15.29 -10.64
CA GLY A 39 -7.78 -16.58 -10.32
C GLY A 39 -7.07 -16.58 -8.97
N PRO A 40 -6.39 -17.70 -8.63
CA PRO A 40 -5.79 -17.85 -7.30
C PRO A 40 -4.46 -17.13 -7.11
N SER A 41 -3.83 -16.66 -8.17
CA SER A 41 -2.47 -16.13 -8.10
C SER A 41 -2.37 -14.63 -8.39
N TYR A 42 -3.50 -13.96 -8.59
CA TYR A 42 -3.50 -12.52 -8.85
C TYR A 42 -4.80 -11.87 -8.39
N CYS A 43 -4.71 -10.71 -7.77
CA CYS A 43 -5.88 -9.84 -7.58
C CYS A 43 -5.51 -8.40 -7.88
N GLU A 44 -6.50 -7.65 -8.37
CA GLU A 44 -6.37 -6.23 -8.61
C GLU A 44 -6.89 -5.48 -7.39
N PHE A 45 -6.22 -4.41 -7.01
CA PHE A 45 -6.76 -3.50 -6.00
C PHE A 45 -7.07 -2.14 -6.61
N THR A 46 -8.01 -1.44 -5.98
CA THR A 46 -8.36 -0.08 -6.38
C THR A 46 -8.81 0.72 -5.15
N TYR A 47 -8.60 2.02 -5.22
CA TYR A 47 -9.03 2.95 -4.18
C TYR A 47 -9.54 4.26 -4.80
N GLY A 48 -9.83 4.23 -6.11
CA GLY A 48 -10.45 5.36 -6.80
C GLY A 48 -9.52 6.21 -7.66
N ARG A 49 -8.21 6.02 -7.59
CA ARG A 49 -7.25 6.74 -8.43
C ARG A 49 -6.44 5.75 -9.25
N LEU A 50 -5.35 5.28 -8.69
CA LEU A 50 -4.48 4.33 -9.34
C LEU A 50 -4.95 2.93 -8.99
N THR A 51 -4.89 2.00 -9.94
CA THR A 51 -5.08 0.60 -9.65
C THR A 51 -3.73 -0.07 -9.43
N GLY A 52 -3.76 -1.28 -8.91
CA GLY A 52 -2.56 -2.07 -8.74
C GLY A 52 -2.91 -3.54 -8.63
N GLY A 53 -1.92 -4.34 -8.30
CA GLY A 53 -2.14 -5.77 -8.18
C GLY A 53 -1.25 -6.41 -7.15
N PHE A 54 -1.75 -7.50 -6.58
CA PHE A 54 -0.98 -8.44 -5.80
C PHE A 54 -0.82 -9.71 -6.62
N THR A 55 0.42 -10.04 -6.98
CA THR A 55 0.73 -11.27 -7.68
C THR A 55 1.43 -12.23 -6.73
N LEU A 56 0.98 -13.47 -6.71
CA LEU A 56 1.60 -14.48 -5.86
C LEU A 56 2.99 -14.79 -6.41
N GLY A 57 4.02 -14.63 -5.58
CA GLY A 57 5.38 -14.84 -6.04
C GLY A 57 6.41 -14.54 -4.97
N GLU A 58 7.66 -14.45 -5.40
CA GLU A 58 8.78 -14.19 -4.50
C GLU A 58 8.79 -12.74 -4.06
N VAL A 59 8.75 -12.53 -2.74
CA VAL A 59 8.74 -11.21 -2.13
C VAL A 59 10.13 -10.57 -2.24
N GLN A 60 10.19 -9.29 -2.62
CA GLN A 60 11.44 -8.53 -2.74
C GLN A 60 11.32 -7.22 -1.96
N PRO A 61 11.35 -7.29 -0.62
CA PRO A 61 11.03 -6.13 0.22
C PRO A 61 12.07 -5.01 0.19
N ASN A 62 13.27 -5.29 -0.26
CA ASN A 62 14.39 -4.33 -0.24
C ASN A 62 14.67 -3.70 -1.59
N GLY A 63 13.72 -3.74 -2.51
CA GLY A 63 13.90 -3.19 -3.85
C GLY A 63 12.82 -2.20 -4.23
N GLY A 64 13.13 -1.38 -5.23
CA GLY A 64 12.16 -0.51 -5.85
C GLY A 64 11.93 0.83 -5.15
N PRO A 65 11.04 1.65 -5.72
CA PRO A 65 10.68 2.96 -5.17
C PRO A 65 9.89 2.82 -3.87
N LEU A 66 9.89 3.89 -3.09
CA LEU A 66 9.05 3.99 -1.90
C LEU A 66 7.62 4.38 -2.34
N VAL A 67 6.64 3.57 -1.98
CA VAL A 67 5.23 3.89 -2.21
C VAL A 67 4.73 4.70 -1.02
N ILE A 68 4.14 5.85 -1.31
CA ILE A 68 3.66 6.78 -0.27
C ILE A 68 2.16 6.94 -0.42
N LEU A 69 1.44 6.67 0.65
CA LEU A 69 -0.01 6.84 0.74
C LEU A 69 -0.32 8.18 1.41
N TYR A 70 -1.55 8.64 1.30
CA TYR A 70 -1.99 9.86 1.97
C TYR A 70 -3.04 9.53 3.03
N ALA A 71 -3.02 10.26 4.15
CA ALA A 71 -4.09 10.23 5.13
C ALA A 71 -4.22 11.60 5.79
N ASP A 72 -5.45 12.04 6.02
CA ASP A 72 -5.68 13.31 6.71
C ASP A 72 -5.24 13.24 8.17
N ASN A 73 -5.42 12.11 8.82
CA ASN A 73 -5.11 11.92 10.23
C ASN A 73 -4.03 10.86 10.39
N LEU A 74 -2.77 11.29 10.46
CA LEU A 74 -1.63 10.38 10.57
C LEU A 74 -1.67 9.54 11.83
N GLU A 75 -2.02 10.13 12.95
CA GLU A 75 -2.05 9.42 14.23
C GLU A 75 -3.07 8.28 14.21
N GLN A 76 -4.21 8.52 13.60
CA GLN A 76 -5.25 7.50 13.50
C GLN A 76 -4.82 6.34 12.60
N ILE A 77 -4.25 6.64 11.44
CA ILE A 77 -3.83 5.58 10.52
C ILE A 77 -2.65 4.79 11.08
N GLN A 78 -1.74 5.46 11.79
CA GLN A 78 -0.64 4.78 12.47
C GLN A 78 -1.17 3.77 13.47
N LYS A 79 -2.17 4.18 14.26
CA LYS A 79 -2.77 3.30 15.26
C LYS A 79 -3.44 2.09 14.61
N ARG A 80 -4.14 2.29 13.50
CA ARG A 80 -4.76 1.20 12.75
C ARG A 80 -3.71 0.23 12.20
N LEU A 81 -2.61 0.76 11.71
CA LEU A 81 -1.50 -0.06 11.21
C LEU A 81 -0.90 -0.90 12.32
N GLU A 82 -0.66 -0.31 13.48
CA GLU A 82 -0.16 -1.05 14.64
C GLU A 82 -1.12 -2.15 15.08
N GLN A 83 -2.41 -1.85 15.10
CA GLN A 83 -3.45 -2.84 15.44
C GLN A 83 -3.51 -3.97 14.42
N ALA A 84 -3.19 -3.70 13.17
CA ALA A 84 -3.14 -4.70 12.11
C ALA A 84 -1.82 -5.47 12.05
N GLY A 85 -0.91 -5.20 12.98
CA GLY A 85 0.35 -5.92 13.10
C GLY A 85 1.51 -5.30 12.31
N ALA A 86 1.32 -4.13 11.72
CA ALA A 86 2.41 -3.47 11.01
C ALA A 86 3.45 -2.92 11.99
N LYS A 87 4.70 -2.90 11.55
CA LYS A 87 5.78 -2.30 12.31
C LYS A 87 6.01 -0.89 11.83
N ILE A 88 6.07 0.07 12.75
CA ILE A 88 6.43 1.44 12.42
C ILE A 88 7.95 1.53 12.44
N VAL A 89 8.55 1.68 11.26
CA VAL A 89 10.01 1.69 11.12
C VAL A 89 10.62 3.07 11.24
N ILE A 90 9.86 4.12 10.89
CA ILE A 90 10.25 5.51 11.11
C ILE A 90 9.06 6.22 11.72
N PRO A 91 9.18 6.75 12.96
CA PRO A 91 8.09 7.48 13.61
C PRO A 91 7.70 8.75 12.84
N ILE A 92 6.54 9.31 13.15
CA ILE A 92 6.06 10.54 12.51
C ILE A 92 7.13 11.62 12.62
N PHE A 93 7.46 12.24 11.49
CA PHE A 93 8.40 13.36 11.44
C PHE A 93 7.88 14.40 10.46
N ALA A 94 8.29 15.66 10.70
CA ALA A 94 7.91 16.79 9.85
C ALA A 94 8.91 16.95 8.70
N PHE A 95 8.39 17.42 7.58
CA PHE A 95 9.20 17.84 6.43
C PHE A 95 8.50 19.05 5.78
N PRO A 96 9.18 19.77 4.88
CA PRO A 96 8.51 20.86 4.19
C PRO A 96 7.27 20.36 3.43
N GLY A 97 6.09 20.81 3.84
CA GLY A 97 4.82 20.44 3.24
C GLY A 97 3.94 19.56 4.10
N GLY A 98 4.46 18.97 5.18
CA GLY A 98 3.62 18.13 6.04
C GLY A 98 4.40 17.25 6.99
N ARG A 99 3.83 16.09 7.27
CA ARG A 99 4.43 15.06 8.13
C ARG A 99 4.24 13.70 7.49
N ARG A 100 5.07 12.75 7.87
CA ARG A 100 4.91 11.36 7.42
C ARG A 100 5.56 10.39 8.39
N PHE A 101 5.22 9.12 8.24
CA PHE A 101 5.87 8.02 8.93
C PHE A 101 6.02 6.85 7.97
N HIS A 102 6.84 5.87 8.33
CA HIS A 102 7.07 4.68 7.50
C HIS A 102 6.70 3.44 8.28
N PHE A 103 6.18 2.45 7.57
CA PHE A 103 5.77 1.17 8.15
C PHE A 103 6.14 0.03 7.22
N THR A 104 6.12 -1.20 7.74
CA THR A 104 6.25 -2.38 6.91
C THR A 104 4.94 -3.15 6.88
N ASP A 105 4.60 -3.67 5.70
CA ASP A 105 3.42 -4.50 5.51
C ASP A 105 3.70 -5.96 5.89
N PRO A 106 2.72 -6.89 5.76
CA PRO A 106 2.93 -8.29 6.16
C PRO A 106 4.06 -9.01 5.45
N ASP A 107 4.43 -8.59 4.24
CA ASP A 107 5.54 -9.17 3.49
C ASP A 107 6.86 -8.45 3.73
N GLY A 108 6.87 -7.41 4.55
CA GLY A 108 8.07 -6.64 4.85
C GLY A 108 8.34 -5.48 3.91
N TYR A 109 7.44 -5.18 2.99
CA TYR A 109 7.58 -4.00 2.14
C TYR A 109 7.46 -2.75 3.01
N GLN A 110 8.37 -1.81 2.81
CA GLN A 110 8.32 -0.53 3.49
C GLN A 110 7.53 0.46 2.65
N LEU A 111 6.49 1.03 3.27
CA LEU A 111 5.70 2.10 2.67
C LEU A 111 5.70 3.29 3.63
N ALA A 112 5.23 4.41 3.15
CA ALA A 112 5.04 5.60 3.99
C ALA A 112 3.61 6.10 3.89
N VAL A 113 3.19 6.85 4.89
CA VAL A 113 1.94 7.60 4.86
C VAL A 113 2.28 9.05 5.20
N TRP A 114 1.75 9.99 4.41
CA TRP A 114 1.98 11.40 4.65
C TRP A 114 0.67 12.15 4.81
N SER A 115 0.75 13.33 5.39
CA SER A 115 -0.36 14.27 5.50
C SER A 115 0.18 15.68 5.32
N ASN A 116 -0.67 16.57 4.85
CA ASN A 116 -0.31 17.98 4.68
C ASN A 116 -0.57 18.82 5.93
N ASN A 117 -0.92 18.17 7.03
CA ASN A 117 -1.15 18.90 8.28
C ASN A 117 -0.25 18.46 9.43
#